data_17244b8f65122abdc3a50363fd3d478a
#
_entry.id   17244b8f65122abdc3a50363fd3d478a
#
_cell.length_a   1.000
_cell.length_b   1.000
_cell.length_c   1.000
_cell.angle_alpha   90.00
_cell.angle_beta   90.00
_cell.angle_gamma   90.00
#
_symmetry.space_group_name_H-M   'P 1'
#
loop_
_entity.id
_entity.type
_entity.pdbx_description
1 polymer ?
#
loop_
_entity_poly.entity_id
_entity_poly.type
_entity_poly.pdbx_seq_one_letter_code
_entity_poly.pdbx_strand_id
1 'polypeptide(L)'
;MAIKLKSEDEITAMREAGRIVASTLAQIREMVKPGLNVLEVEKFVREEFKRLGAKETFFNYSPAPKYPPYPSNICVSINEQLVHGIPRNRVLQEGDIVTFDLGATYKGYVGDSAITVAVGKVSPVAQKLMEVTEASLWAGIKAAKAGARLNDIRGAIEDTIRPSGFGIVKGYGGHGVGRDMHEEPHVENFRQRFKGPELRPGLVIALEPMVTAGGPDVVEGPDGWTVSTKDGSLCCHFEHTIAIRPGGEAEVLTLP
;
A
#
# COMPACT_ATOMS: atom_id res chain seq x y z
N MET A 1 6.01 -5.85 -19.48
CA MET A 1 5.36 -7.20 -19.55
C MET A 1 3.90 -7.04 -19.93
N ALA A 2 3.20 -8.10 -20.38
CA ALA A 2 1.78 -8.00 -20.71
C ALA A 2 0.93 -8.05 -19.42
N ILE A 3 -0.19 -7.32 -19.39
CA ILE A 3 -1.18 -7.40 -18.31
C ILE A 3 -1.76 -8.81 -18.26
N LYS A 4 -1.71 -9.45 -17.08
CA LYS A 4 -2.25 -10.80 -16.83
C LYS A 4 -3.65 -10.66 -16.19
N LEU A 5 -4.67 -11.21 -16.86
CA LEU A 5 -6.02 -11.30 -16.29
C LEU A 5 -6.14 -12.60 -15.49
N LYS A 6 -6.70 -12.52 -14.30
CA LYS A 6 -6.88 -13.65 -13.37
C LYS A 6 -8.23 -14.32 -13.58
N SER A 7 -8.26 -15.64 -13.49
CA SER A 7 -9.49 -16.42 -13.44
C SER A 7 -10.22 -16.26 -12.09
N GLU A 8 -11.45 -16.73 -11.98
CA GLU A 8 -12.22 -16.74 -10.74
C GLU A 8 -11.54 -17.52 -9.60
N ASP A 9 -10.91 -18.66 -9.94
CA ASP A 9 -10.17 -19.47 -8.97
C ASP A 9 -8.93 -18.73 -8.47
N GLU A 10 -8.22 -18.03 -9.37
CA GLU A 10 -7.07 -17.22 -9.00
C GLU A 10 -7.48 -16.02 -8.12
N ILE A 11 -8.56 -15.32 -8.45
CA ILE A 11 -9.11 -14.23 -7.62
C ILE A 11 -9.55 -14.77 -6.25
N THR A 12 -10.12 -15.97 -6.20
CA THR A 12 -10.48 -16.61 -4.93
C THR A 12 -9.26 -16.87 -4.06
N ALA A 13 -8.17 -17.38 -4.63
CA ALA A 13 -6.92 -17.57 -3.89
C ALA A 13 -6.30 -16.23 -3.45
N MET A 14 -6.37 -15.19 -4.30
CA MET A 14 -5.91 -13.84 -3.94
C MET A 14 -6.74 -13.21 -2.83
N ARG A 15 -8.05 -13.46 -2.79
CA ARG A 15 -8.93 -13.02 -1.69
C ARG A 15 -8.55 -13.68 -0.37
N GLU A 16 -8.19 -14.97 -0.38
CA GLU A 16 -7.70 -15.65 0.82
C GLU A 16 -6.39 -15.03 1.31
N ALA A 17 -5.43 -14.76 0.41
CA ALA A 17 -4.20 -14.05 0.74
C ALA A 17 -4.47 -12.63 1.26
N GLY A 18 -5.37 -11.90 0.62
CA GLY A 18 -5.79 -10.55 1.02
C GLY A 18 -6.44 -10.51 2.41
N ARG A 19 -7.27 -11.50 2.75
CA ARG A 19 -7.86 -11.61 4.09
C ARG A 19 -6.82 -11.85 5.18
N ILE A 20 -5.78 -12.64 4.88
CA ILE A 20 -4.65 -12.83 5.81
C ILE A 20 -3.98 -11.49 6.09
N VAL A 21 -3.66 -10.72 5.06
CA VAL A 21 -3.07 -9.38 5.19
C VAL A 21 -4.00 -8.45 5.99
N ALA A 22 -5.26 -8.34 5.58
CA ALA A 22 -6.22 -7.44 6.21
C ALA A 22 -6.46 -7.74 7.69
N SER A 23 -6.62 -9.04 8.04
CA SER A 23 -6.79 -9.44 9.44
C SER A 23 -5.54 -9.20 10.28
N THR A 24 -4.34 -9.35 9.69
CA THR A 24 -3.08 -9.07 10.37
C THR A 24 -2.91 -7.56 10.60
N LEU A 25 -3.21 -6.72 9.57
CA LEU A 25 -3.18 -5.25 9.70
C LEU A 25 -4.20 -4.74 10.72
N ALA A 26 -5.40 -5.34 10.79
CA ALA A 26 -6.40 -4.99 11.79
C ALA A 26 -5.88 -5.25 13.23
N GLN A 27 -5.21 -6.38 13.46
CA GLN A 27 -4.59 -6.68 14.75
C GLN A 27 -3.42 -5.73 15.05
N ILE A 28 -2.58 -5.39 14.07
CA ILE A 28 -1.52 -4.39 14.22
C ILE A 28 -2.10 -3.05 14.65
N ARG A 29 -3.19 -2.60 14.04
CA ARG A 29 -3.88 -1.35 14.41
C ARG A 29 -4.24 -1.32 15.90
N GLU A 30 -4.74 -2.42 16.45
CA GLU A 30 -5.07 -2.54 17.88
C GLU A 30 -3.83 -2.55 18.80
N MET A 31 -2.67 -2.95 18.28
CA MET A 31 -1.42 -2.91 19.04
C MET A 31 -0.85 -1.49 19.16
N VAL A 32 -1.17 -0.59 18.20
CA VAL A 32 -0.54 0.74 18.08
C VAL A 32 -0.92 1.63 19.27
N LYS A 33 0.10 2.06 20.01
CA LYS A 33 0.01 3.02 21.12
C LYS A 33 1.39 3.63 21.39
N PRO A 34 1.47 4.77 22.07
CA PRO A 34 2.75 5.26 22.58
C PRO A 34 3.45 4.20 23.43
N GLY A 35 4.74 3.99 23.20
CA GLY A 35 5.53 2.97 23.87
C GLY A 35 5.66 1.63 23.15
N LEU A 36 4.92 1.37 22.07
CA LEU A 36 5.10 0.18 21.24
C LEU A 36 6.44 0.24 20.50
N ASN A 37 7.24 -0.83 20.60
CA ASN A 37 8.44 -0.98 19.79
C ASN A 37 8.07 -1.65 18.46
N VAL A 38 8.47 -1.06 17.32
CA VAL A 38 8.11 -1.60 15.99
C VAL A 38 8.67 -2.99 15.71
N LEU A 39 9.71 -3.43 16.40
CA LEU A 39 10.20 -4.82 16.30
C LEU A 39 9.22 -5.84 16.91
N GLU A 40 8.35 -5.42 17.83
CA GLU A 40 7.28 -6.29 18.35
C GLU A 40 6.23 -6.56 17.26
N VAL A 41 5.96 -5.57 16.41
CA VAL A 41 5.06 -5.73 15.25
C VAL A 41 5.67 -6.70 14.24
N GLU A 42 6.94 -6.56 13.91
CA GLU A 42 7.64 -7.48 12.98
C GLU A 42 7.61 -8.92 13.50
N LYS A 43 7.88 -9.11 14.79
CA LYS A 43 7.78 -10.42 15.44
C LYS A 43 6.37 -10.99 15.37
N PHE A 44 5.36 -10.16 15.67
CA PHE A 44 3.95 -10.56 15.59
C PHE A 44 3.57 -11.01 14.18
N VAL A 45 3.92 -10.25 13.13
CA VAL A 45 3.64 -10.62 11.72
C VAL A 45 4.23 -11.98 11.37
N ARG A 46 5.48 -12.23 11.75
CA ARG A 46 6.16 -13.52 11.50
C ARG A 46 5.42 -14.69 12.16
N GLU A 47 5.01 -14.52 13.42
CA GLU A 47 4.27 -15.54 14.17
C GLU A 47 2.88 -15.78 13.56
N GLU A 48 2.19 -14.70 13.17
CA GLU A 48 0.84 -14.75 12.60
C GLU A 48 0.84 -15.41 11.21
N PHE A 49 1.79 -15.06 10.33
CA PHE A 49 1.91 -15.72 9.02
C PHE A 49 2.19 -17.21 9.15
N LYS A 50 3.07 -17.59 10.08
CA LYS A 50 3.32 -19.00 10.38
C LYS A 50 2.04 -19.70 10.87
N ARG A 51 1.26 -19.07 11.74
CA ARG A 51 -0.02 -19.60 12.27
C ARG A 51 -1.04 -19.79 11.16
N LEU A 52 -1.12 -18.86 10.21
CA LEU A 52 -2.07 -18.86 9.10
C LEU A 52 -1.59 -19.67 7.88
N GLY A 53 -0.37 -20.21 7.91
CA GLY A 53 0.22 -20.96 6.79
C GLY A 53 0.53 -20.12 5.56
N ALA A 54 0.68 -18.80 5.74
CA ALA A 54 1.11 -17.88 4.69
C ALA A 54 2.64 -17.81 4.63
N LYS A 55 3.16 -17.46 3.44
CA LYS A 55 4.58 -17.16 3.26
C LYS A 55 4.78 -15.65 3.26
N GLU A 56 5.90 -15.24 3.80
CA GLU A 56 6.34 -13.85 3.75
C GLU A 56 6.63 -13.46 2.29
N THR A 57 6.03 -12.36 1.83
CA THR A 57 6.25 -11.86 0.46
C THR A 57 7.43 -10.90 0.40
N PHE A 58 7.65 -10.10 1.46
CA PHE A 58 8.68 -9.06 1.49
C PHE A 58 10.05 -9.59 1.91
N PHE A 59 10.10 -10.55 2.83
CA PHE A 59 11.38 -11.07 3.31
C PHE A 59 12.22 -11.65 2.17
N ASN A 60 13.46 -11.17 2.03
CA ASN A 60 14.37 -11.48 0.93
C ASN A 60 13.89 -11.05 -0.48
N TYR A 61 12.85 -10.24 -0.57
CA TYR A 61 12.44 -9.67 -1.86
C TYR A 61 13.51 -8.70 -2.40
N SER A 62 13.79 -8.79 -3.70
CA SER A 62 14.65 -7.86 -4.41
C SER A 62 14.09 -7.66 -5.83
N PRO A 63 13.64 -6.44 -6.18
CA PRO A 63 13.05 -6.15 -7.50
C PRO A 63 14.08 -6.14 -8.62
N ALA A 64 15.36 -5.94 -8.31
CA ALA A 64 16.46 -5.97 -9.26
C ALA A 64 17.80 -6.21 -8.52
N PRO A 65 18.85 -6.71 -9.22
CA PRO A 65 20.14 -7.05 -8.59
C PRO A 65 20.85 -5.90 -7.84
N LYS A 66 20.49 -4.66 -8.14
CA LYS A 66 21.06 -3.48 -7.45
C LYS A 66 20.48 -3.25 -6.04
N TYR A 67 19.33 -3.83 -5.72
CA TYR A 67 18.73 -3.70 -4.40
C TYR A 67 19.15 -4.87 -3.50
N PRO A 68 19.55 -4.61 -2.27
CA PRO A 68 19.79 -5.69 -1.30
C PRO A 68 18.46 -6.41 -1.03
N PRO A 69 18.47 -7.70 -0.64
CA PRO A 69 17.26 -8.38 -0.20
C PRO A 69 16.60 -7.63 0.95
N TYR A 70 15.26 -7.41 0.89
CA TYR A 70 14.53 -6.73 1.96
C TYR A 70 14.59 -7.57 3.26
N PRO A 71 14.97 -6.99 4.39
CA PRO A 71 15.35 -7.78 5.58
C PRO A 71 14.19 -8.12 6.53
N SER A 72 12.95 -7.75 6.21
CA SER A 72 11.80 -7.87 7.11
C SER A 72 10.55 -8.43 6.42
N ASN A 73 9.56 -8.83 7.22
CA ASN A 73 8.27 -9.35 6.76
C ASN A 73 7.23 -8.26 6.54
N ILE A 74 7.51 -7.05 6.99
CA ILE A 74 6.62 -5.90 6.94
C ILE A 74 7.46 -4.64 6.70
N CYS A 75 6.91 -3.67 5.96
CA CYS A 75 7.43 -2.31 5.95
C CYS A 75 6.79 -1.48 7.08
N VAL A 76 7.61 -0.74 7.81
CA VAL A 76 7.13 0.18 8.86
C VAL A 76 7.73 1.55 8.60
N SER A 77 6.92 2.45 8.11
CA SER A 77 7.31 3.81 7.70
C SER A 77 6.71 4.83 8.66
N ILE A 78 7.53 5.68 9.26
CA ILE A 78 7.13 6.59 10.36
C ILE A 78 7.34 8.03 9.93
N ASN A 79 6.30 8.87 10.07
CA ASN A 79 6.31 10.32 9.84
C ASN A 79 6.73 10.73 8.41
N GLU A 80 7.99 11.12 8.21
CA GLU A 80 8.59 11.50 6.93
C GLU A 80 8.96 10.30 6.04
N GLN A 81 8.94 9.09 6.58
CA GLN A 81 9.16 7.87 5.81
C GLN A 81 7.89 7.48 5.08
N LEU A 82 7.96 7.43 3.76
CA LEU A 82 6.81 7.19 2.89
C LEU A 82 6.49 5.69 2.76
N VAL A 83 7.45 4.93 2.25
CA VAL A 83 7.32 3.50 1.97
C VAL A 83 8.64 2.77 2.23
N HIS A 84 8.59 1.45 2.27
CA HIS A 84 9.73 0.53 2.40
C HIS A 84 10.58 0.74 3.66
N GLY A 85 10.04 1.38 4.69
CA GLY A 85 10.72 1.56 5.97
C GLY A 85 11.08 0.22 6.59
N ILE A 86 12.36 0.01 6.90
CA ILE A 86 12.83 -1.22 7.56
C ILE A 86 12.54 -1.10 9.06
N PRO A 87 11.79 -2.04 9.67
CA PRO A 87 11.58 -2.05 11.11
C PRO A 87 12.91 -2.06 11.87
N ARG A 88 13.09 -1.11 12.77
CA ARG A 88 14.28 -0.98 13.61
C ARG A 88 13.88 -0.93 15.07
N ASN A 89 14.83 -0.96 15.99
CA ASN A 89 14.59 -0.73 17.42
C ASN A 89 14.16 0.73 17.64
N ARG A 90 12.90 1.02 17.35
CA ARG A 90 12.26 2.33 17.55
C ARG A 90 10.95 2.16 18.32
N VAL A 91 10.77 2.99 19.32
CA VAL A 91 9.55 3.08 20.14
C VAL A 91 8.68 4.20 19.58
N LEU A 92 7.42 3.87 19.27
CA LEU A 92 6.43 4.84 18.80
C LEU A 92 6.10 5.85 19.90
N GLN A 93 5.96 7.11 19.50
CA GLN A 93 5.68 8.23 20.41
C GLN A 93 4.30 8.82 20.12
N GLU A 94 3.73 9.47 21.12
CA GLU A 94 2.52 10.29 20.97
C GLU A 94 2.72 11.31 19.84
N GLY A 95 1.80 11.34 18.87
CA GLY A 95 1.86 12.26 17.73
C GLY A 95 2.50 11.69 16.49
N ASP A 96 3.16 10.51 16.54
CA ASP A 96 3.62 9.82 15.33
C ASP A 96 2.44 9.38 14.46
N ILE A 97 2.62 9.35 13.14
CA ILE A 97 1.82 8.56 12.22
C ILE A 97 2.71 7.45 11.67
N VAL A 98 2.18 6.23 11.60
CA VAL A 98 2.97 5.08 11.17
C VAL A 98 2.21 4.28 10.11
N THR A 99 2.86 4.04 8.97
CA THR A 99 2.35 3.19 7.91
C THR A 99 2.90 1.78 8.10
N PHE A 100 2.00 0.81 8.13
CA PHE A 100 2.28 -0.62 8.08
C PHE A 100 1.85 -1.14 6.72
N ASP A 101 2.78 -1.68 5.97
CA ASP A 101 2.58 -2.23 4.64
C ASP A 101 3.00 -3.70 4.64
N LEU A 102 2.13 -4.57 4.15
CA LEU A 102 2.20 -6.01 4.40
C LEU A 102 1.74 -6.82 3.20
N GLY A 103 2.65 -7.65 2.68
CA GLY A 103 2.36 -8.63 1.64
C GLY A 103 2.41 -10.07 2.15
N ALA A 104 1.40 -10.86 1.82
CA ALA A 104 1.35 -12.29 2.12
C ALA A 104 1.15 -13.13 0.87
N THR A 105 1.93 -14.20 0.73
CA THR A 105 1.72 -15.21 -0.32
C THR A 105 1.00 -16.43 0.25
N TYR A 106 -0.18 -16.70 -0.29
CA TYR A 106 -0.99 -17.88 0.09
C TYR A 106 -1.46 -18.63 -1.14
N LYS A 107 -1.31 -19.95 -1.15
CA LYS A 107 -1.61 -20.82 -2.32
C LYS A 107 -0.96 -20.33 -3.63
N GLY A 108 0.20 -19.68 -3.54
CA GLY A 108 0.95 -19.18 -4.68
C GLY A 108 0.45 -17.86 -5.27
N TYR A 109 -0.39 -17.13 -4.55
CA TYR A 109 -0.90 -15.80 -4.92
C TYR A 109 -0.64 -14.78 -3.82
N VAL A 110 -0.42 -13.53 -4.21
CA VAL A 110 -0.11 -12.43 -3.32
C VAL A 110 -1.37 -11.65 -2.96
N GLY A 111 -1.51 -11.30 -1.68
CA GLY A 111 -2.34 -10.21 -1.19
C GLY A 111 -1.43 -9.12 -0.66
N ASP A 112 -1.78 -7.87 -0.89
CA ASP A 112 -0.98 -6.69 -0.59
C ASP A 112 -1.84 -5.55 -0.11
N SER A 113 -1.48 -4.92 1.01
CA SER A 113 -2.24 -3.80 1.57
C SER A 113 -1.43 -3.02 2.61
N ALA A 114 -1.72 -1.73 2.71
CA ALA A 114 -1.14 -0.86 3.71
C ALA A 114 -2.17 0.00 4.44
N ILE A 115 -1.88 0.28 5.70
CA ILE A 115 -2.65 1.22 6.53
C ILE A 115 -1.72 2.21 7.22
N THR A 116 -2.14 3.46 7.35
CA THR A 116 -1.49 4.43 8.24
C THR A 116 -2.31 4.60 9.52
N VAL A 117 -1.65 4.56 10.66
CA VAL A 117 -2.27 4.61 11.99
C VAL A 117 -1.69 5.77 12.79
N ALA A 118 -2.54 6.54 13.45
CA ALA A 118 -2.13 7.57 14.40
C ALA A 118 -1.69 6.95 15.73
N VAL A 119 -0.61 7.43 16.30
CA VAL A 119 -0.11 7.02 17.62
C VAL A 119 -0.60 8.02 18.68
N GLY A 120 -1.66 7.68 19.39
CA GLY A 120 -2.31 8.60 20.32
C GLY A 120 -2.90 9.83 19.60
N LYS A 121 -2.72 11.01 20.17
CA LYS A 121 -3.23 12.26 19.60
C LYS A 121 -2.24 12.86 18.61
N VAL A 122 -2.63 12.97 17.36
CA VAL A 122 -1.81 13.57 16.30
C VAL A 122 -2.17 15.02 16.02
N SER A 123 -1.32 15.72 15.26
CA SER A 123 -1.58 17.09 14.84
C SER A 123 -2.77 17.19 13.87
N PRO A 124 -3.45 18.34 13.76
CA PRO A 124 -4.52 18.53 12.77
C PRO A 124 -4.07 18.28 11.32
N VAL A 125 -2.81 18.60 11.01
CA VAL A 125 -2.23 18.33 9.68
C VAL A 125 -2.08 16.84 9.43
N ALA A 126 -1.56 16.08 10.40
CA ALA A 126 -1.44 14.62 10.31
C ALA A 126 -2.81 13.96 10.15
N GLN A 127 -3.79 14.37 10.97
CA GLN A 127 -5.16 13.88 10.88
C GLN A 127 -5.75 14.12 9.47
N LYS A 128 -5.63 15.36 8.96
CA LYS A 128 -6.13 15.74 7.65
C LYS A 128 -5.41 14.98 6.52
N LEU A 129 -4.11 14.77 6.65
CA LEU A 129 -3.30 14.02 5.69
C LEU A 129 -3.81 12.56 5.58
N MET A 130 -4.02 11.89 6.70
CA MET A 130 -4.55 10.52 6.74
C MET A 130 -5.94 10.44 6.11
N GLU A 131 -6.86 11.34 6.50
CA GLU A 131 -8.23 11.40 5.96
C GLU A 131 -8.26 11.58 4.44
N VAL A 132 -7.46 12.51 3.92
CA VAL A 132 -7.40 12.79 2.47
C VAL A 132 -6.79 11.62 1.71
N THR A 133 -5.74 11.01 2.25
CA THR A 133 -5.08 9.88 1.60
C THR A 133 -6.02 8.67 1.53
N GLU A 134 -6.66 8.31 2.63
CA GLU A 134 -7.62 7.20 2.67
C GLU A 134 -8.83 7.48 1.76
N ALA A 135 -9.39 8.69 1.81
CA ALA A 135 -10.50 9.08 0.92
C ALA A 135 -10.12 8.99 -0.56
N SER A 136 -8.88 9.33 -0.92
CA SER A 136 -8.39 9.25 -2.29
C SER A 136 -8.28 7.80 -2.78
N LEU A 137 -7.87 6.86 -1.91
CA LEU A 137 -7.87 5.43 -2.20
C LEU A 137 -9.29 4.95 -2.54
N TRP A 138 -10.26 5.26 -1.70
CA TRP A 138 -11.66 4.87 -1.93
C TRP A 138 -12.27 5.51 -3.17
N ALA A 139 -11.87 6.75 -3.50
CA ALA A 139 -12.27 7.39 -4.76
C ALA A 139 -11.71 6.65 -5.97
N GLY A 140 -10.44 6.23 -5.93
CA GLY A 140 -9.81 5.39 -6.95
C GLY A 140 -10.50 4.04 -7.12
N ILE A 141 -10.80 3.35 -6.01
CA ILE A 141 -11.55 2.08 -6.00
C ILE A 141 -12.93 2.24 -6.65
N LYS A 142 -13.66 3.28 -6.30
CA LYS A 142 -14.98 3.57 -6.87
C LYS A 142 -14.94 3.85 -8.38
N ALA A 143 -13.84 4.43 -8.88
CA ALA A 143 -13.63 4.67 -10.31
C ALA A 143 -13.19 3.42 -11.08
N ALA A 144 -12.74 2.38 -10.38
CA ALA A 144 -12.20 1.14 -10.95
C ALA A 144 -13.32 0.20 -11.44
N LYS A 145 -13.93 0.53 -12.59
CA LYS A 145 -15.04 -0.24 -13.19
C LYS A 145 -14.62 -0.89 -14.50
N ALA A 146 -15.21 -2.05 -14.81
CA ALA A 146 -14.99 -2.70 -16.10
C ALA A 146 -15.36 -1.75 -17.26
N GLY A 147 -14.47 -1.64 -18.26
CA GLY A 147 -14.60 -0.74 -19.40
C GLY A 147 -14.09 0.70 -19.18
N ALA A 148 -13.86 1.10 -17.93
CA ALA A 148 -13.14 2.35 -17.64
C ALA A 148 -11.65 2.25 -18.04
N ARG A 149 -10.94 3.36 -17.97
CA ARG A 149 -9.50 3.43 -18.26
C ARG A 149 -8.70 3.61 -16.98
N LEU A 150 -7.46 3.15 -16.98
CA LEU A 150 -6.58 3.32 -15.82
C LEU A 150 -6.46 4.79 -15.39
N ASN A 151 -6.54 5.72 -16.35
CA ASN A 151 -6.51 7.16 -16.06
C ASN A 151 -7.76 7.69 -15.35
N ASP A 152 -8.86 6.96 -15.35
CA ASP A 152 -10.06 7.33 -14.59
C ASP A 152 -9.81 7.09 -13.08
N ILE A 153 -9.11 6.00 -12.72
CA ILE A 153 -8.65 5.74 -11.35
C ILE A 153 -7.68 6.84 -10.91
N ARG A 154 -6.62 7.08 -11.70
CA ARG A 154 -5.60 8.11 -11.44
C ARG A 154 -6.22 9.49 -11.22
N GLY A 155 -7.21 9.81 -12.06
CA GLY A 155 -7.94 11.07 -11.96
C GLY A 155 -8.77 11.20 -10.70
N ALA A 156 -9.46 10.15 -10.29
CA ALA A 156 -10.26 10.15 -9.07
C ALA A 156 -9.39 10.33 -7.82
N ILE A 157 -8.23 9.68 -7.78
CA ILE A 157 -7.25 9.85 -6.70
C ILE A 157 -6.75 11.31 -6.66
N GLU A 158 -6.26 11.83 -7.79
CA GLU A 158 -5.73 13.20 -7.88
C GLU A 158 -6.76 14.26 -7.52
N ASP A 159 -8.01 14.14 -8.02
CA ASP A 159 -9.08 15.11 -7.77
C ASP A 159 -9.47 15.16 -6.28
N THR A 160 -9.32 14.05 -5.57
CA THR A 160 -9.58 13.97 -4.13
C THR A 160 -8.46 14.65 -3.32
N ILE A 161 -7.21 14.48 -3.73
CA ILE A 161 -6.05 15.03 -3.00
C ILE A 161 -5.87 16.53 -3.31
N ARG A 162 -6.01 16.94 -4.56
CA ARG A 162 -5.70 18.31 -5.03
C ARG A 162 -6.30 19.44 -4.19
N PRO A 163 -7.57 19.41 -3.74
CA PRO A 163 -8.16 20.49 -2.94
C PRO A 163 -7.50 20.69 -1.57
N SER A 164 -6.77 19.70 -1.05
CA SER A 164 -6.07 19.80 0.23
C SER A 164 -4.79 20.64 0.16
N GLY A 165 -4.22 20.81 -1.03
CA GLY A 165 -2.91 21.42 -1.23
C GLY A 165 -1.74 20.48 -0.90
N PHE A 166 -1.98 19.22 -0.57
CA PHE A 166 -0.96 18.22 -0.30
C PHE A 166 -0.24 17.76 -1.56
N GLY A 167 1.01 17.32 -1.41
CA GLY A 167 1.84 16.79 -2.48
C GLY A 167 1.43 15.36 -2.86
N ILE A 168 1.41 15.06 -4.16
CA ILE A 168 1.24 13.68 -4.67
C ILE A 168 2.61 13.20 -5.15
N VAL A 169 3.10 12.12 -4.54
CA VAL A 169 4.43 11.57 -4.87
C VAL A 169 4.46 11.05 -6.31
N LYS A 170 5.58 11.30 -7.01
CA LYS A 170 5.83 10.83 -8.36
C LYS A 170 6.90 9.75 -8.36
N GLY A 171 6.79 8.80 -9.31
CA GLY A 171 7.75 7.71 -9.45
C GLY A 171 7.47 6.48 -8.60
N TYR A 172 6.54 6.59 -7.65
CA TYR A 172 5.97 5.49 -6.88
C TYR A 172 4.46 5.44 -7.12
N GLY A 173 3.86 4.26 -6.93
CA GLY A 173 2.43 4.06 -7.14
C GLY A 173 2.06 2.60 -7.27
N GLY A 174 0.78 2.33 -7.42
CA GLY A 174 0.20 1.01 -7.50
C GLY A 174 0.68 0.18 -8.69
N HIS A 175 0.34 -1.08 -8.66
CA HIS A 175 0.83 -2.06 -9.62
C HIS A 175 -0.14 -3.22 -9.80
N GLY A 176 0.03 -3.99 -10.87
CA GLY A 176 -0.60 -5.29 -10.98
C GLY A 176 -0.11 -6.22 -9.89
N VAL A 177 -0.97 -7.10 -9.41
CA VAL A 177 -0.67 -8.12 -8.40
C VAL A 177 -1.16 -9.48 -8.90
N GLY A 178 -0.44 -10.55 -8.54
CA GLY A 178 -0.84 -11.90 -8.91
C GLY A 178 -0.02 -12.97 -8.24
N ARG A 179 0.72 -13.74 -9.04
CA ARG A 179 1.74 -14.67 -8.53
C ARG A 179 3.01 -13.94 -8.13
N ASP A 180 3.29 -12.85 -8.86
CA ASP A 180 4.39 -11.96 -8.55
C ASP A 180 3.85 -10.76 -7.74
N MET A 181 4.66 -10.22 -6.84
CA MET A 181 4.35 -9.03 -6.03
C MET A 181 4.06 -7.84 -6.93
N HIS A 182 4.90 -7.62 -7.94
CA HIS A 182 4.75 -6.53 -8.90
C HIS A 182 4.54 -7.10 -10.31
N GLU A 183 3.36 -6.83 -10.86
CA GLU A 183 2.98 -7.12 -12.25
C GLU A 183 2.59 -5.83 -12.98
N GLU A 184 2.42 -5.87 -14.30
CA GLU A 184 1.79 -4.79 -15.05
C GLU A 184 0.26 -4.73 -14.76
N PRO A 185 -0.36 -3.54 -14.79
CA PRO A 185 0.23 -2.23 -15.12
C PRO A 185 0.76 -1.48 -13.88
N HIS A 186 1.63 -0.49 -14.09
CA HIS A 186 1.93 0.53 -13.07
C HIS A 186 0.78 1.55 -12.97
N VAL A 187 0.40 1.92 -11.73
CA VAL A 187 -0.75 2.78 -11.43
C VAL A 187 -0.29 4.02 -10.67
N GLU A 188 0.00 5.09 -11.38
CA GLU A 188 0.32 6.36 -10.73
C GLU A 188 -0.90 6.98 -10.03
N ASN A 189 -0.66 7.83 -9.04
CA ASN A 189 -1.68 8.49 -8.23
C ASN A 189 -2.13 9.86 -8.80
N PHE A 190 -1.83 10.14 -10.06
CA PHE A 190 -2.16 11.39 -10.77
C PHE A 190 -2.39 11.11 -12.24
N ARG A 191 -3.14 11.97 -12.91
CA ARG A 191 -3.47 11.86 -14.34
C ARG A 191 -2.22 11.83 -15.20
N GLN A 192 -2.24 10.94 -16.16
CA GLN A 192 -1.27 10.85 -17.23
C GLN A 192 -1.84 11.44 -18.52
N ARG A 193 -0.94 11.81 -19.46
CA ARG A 193 -1.34 12.32 -20.79
C ARG A 193 -2.18 11.30 -21.56
N PHE A 194 -1.91 10.01 -21.39
CA PHE A 194 -2.60 8.92 -22.08
C PHE A 194 -3.59 8.24 -21.15
N LYS A 195 -4.72 7.78 -21.71
CA LYS A 195 -5.81 7.13 -20.96
C LYS A 195 -5.37 5.84 -20.25
N GLY A 196 -4.27 5.24 -20.69
CA GLY A 196 -3.83 3.94 -20.18
C GLY A 196 -4.70 2.77 -20.67
N PRO A 197 -4.40 1.55 -20.18
CA PRO A 197 -5.15 0.36 -20.54
C PRO A 197 -6.60 0.44 -20.07
N GLU A 198 -7.46 -0.32 -20.76
CA GLU A 198 -8.84 -0.56 -20.35
C GLU A 198 -8.86 -1.52 -19.16
N LEU A 199 -9.71 -1.21 -18.18
CA LEU A 199 -9.94 -2.06 -17.02
C LEU A 199 -10.85 -3.22 -17.42
N ARG A 200 -10.25 -4.38 -17.57
CA ARG A 200 -10.96 -5.59 -17.99
C ARG A 200 -11.24 -6.49 -16.80
N PRO A 201 -12.40 -7.20 -16.76
CA PRO A 201 -12.63 -8.23 -15.75
C PRO A 201 -11.47 -9.21 -15.63
N GLY A 202 -11.08 -9.54 -14.40
CA GLY A 202 -9.90 -10.35 -14.10
C GLY A 202 -8.60 -9.57 -13.90
N LEU A 203 -8.56 -8.26 -14.19
CA LEU A 203 -7.44 -7.41 -13.79
C LEU A 203 -7.43 -7.26 -12.27
N VAL A 204 -6.30 -7.55 -11.64
CA VAL A 204 -6.06 -7.33 -10.21
C VAL A 204 -4.91 -6.36 -10.05
N ILE A 205 -5.13 -5.29 -9.28
CA ILE A 205 -4.18 -4.22 -9.04
C ILE A 205 -4.17 -3.79 -7.57
N ALA A 206 -3.01 -3.40 -7.08
CA ALA A 206 -2.88 -2.60 -5.87
C ALA A 206 -3.10 -1.13 -6.21
N LEU A 207 -3.92 -0.44 -5.43
CA LEU A 207 -4.08 1.01 -5.46
C LEU A 207 -3.52 1.57 -4.16
N GLU A 208 -2.56 2.48 -4.26
CA GLU A 208 -1.75 2.92 -3.13
C GLU A 208 -1.41 4.42 -3.22
N PRO A 209 -2.35 5.31 -2.94
CA PRO A 209 -2.07 6.74 -2.85
C PRO A 209 -0.97 7.04 -1.84
N MET A 210 0.02 7.82 -2.29
CA MET A 210 1.16 8.29 -1.51
C MET A 210 1.15 9.81 -1.49
N VAL A 211 0.87 10.39 -0.32
CA VAL A 211 0.57 11.82 -0.15
C VAL A 211 1.50 12.42 0.89
N THR A 212 1.99 13.63 0.64
CA THR A 212 2.89 14.37 1.52
C THR A 212 2.24 15.65 2.02
N ALA A 213 2.50 16.04 3.25
CA ALA A 213 2.03 17.31 3.80
C ALA A 213 2.77 18.53 3.19
N GLY A 214 3.92 18.29 2.58
CA GLY A 214 4.77 19.28 1.92
C GLY A 214 4.91 19.04 0.41
N GLY A 215 6.13 19.17 -0.09
CA GLY A 215 6.47 18.94 -1.51
C GLY A 215 6.38 17.45 -1.90
N PRO A 216 6.19 17.15 -3.20
CA PRO A 216 6.03 15.78 -3.69
C PRO A 216 7.34 15.01 -3.86
N ASP A 217 8.48 15.64 -3.61
CA ASP A 217 9.80 15.07 -3.85
C ASP A 217 10.20 14.13 -2.72
N VAL A 218 10.78 12.99 -3.10
CA VAL A 218 11.25 11.96 -2.16
C VAL A 218 12.72 11.62 -2.40
N VAL A 219 13.33 10.95 -1.43
CA VAL A 219 14.73 10.51 -1.46
C VAL A 219 14.84 9.09 -0.91
N GLU A 220 15.63 8.25 -1.58
CA GLU A 220 15.99 6.92 -1.06
C GLU A 220 17.04 7.04 0.04
N GLY A 221 16.83 6.33 1.12
CA GLY A 221 17.74 6.28 2.26
C GLY A 221 19.01 5.46 1.99
N PRO A 222 20.02 5.59 2.86
CA PRO A 222 21.30 4.89 2.72
C PRO A 222 21.20 3.38 2.94
N ASP A 223 20.07 2.89 3.45
CA ASP A 223 19.78 1.45 3.60
C ASP A 223 19.35 0.78 2.29
N GLY A 224 19.17 1.58 1.22
CA GLY A 224 18.80 1.11 -0.12
C GLY A 224 17.32 0.75 -0.26
N TRP A 225 16.48 1.06 0.76
CA TRP A 225 15.05 0.75 0.77
C TRP A 225 14.16 1.89 1.20
N THR A 226 14.41 2.44 2.40
CA THR A 226 13.53 3.46 2.99
C THR A 226 13.43 4.68 2.09
N VAL A 227 12.22 5.04 1.68
CA VAL A 227 11.92 6.24 0.92
C VAL A 227 11.32 7.28 1.86
N SER A 228 11.87 8.48 1.87
CA SER A 228 11.41 9.56 2.74
C SER A 228 11.11 10.83 1.94
N THR A 229 10.28 11.72 2.49
CA THR A 229 10.07 13.05 1.91
C THR A 229 11.38 13.85 1.95
N LYS A 230 11.68 14.56 0.86
CA LYS A 230 12.92 15.32 0.75
C LYS A 230 12.98 16.53 1.68
N ASP A 231 11.82 17.08 2.01
CA ASP A 231 11.68 18.25 2.87
C ASP A 231 11.42 17.92 4.35
N GLY A 232 11.36 16.61 4.70
CA GLY A 232 11.09 16.15 6.05
C GLY A 232 9.64 16.30 6.50
N SER A 233 8.72 16.62 5.57
CA SER A 233 7.29 16.71 5.89
C SER A 233 6.67 15.33 6.13
N LEU A 234 5.58 15.30 6.91
CA LEU A 234 4.80 14.08 7.10
C LEU A 234 4.29 13.53 5.78
N CYS A 235 4.23 12.22 5.65
CA CYS A 235 3.62 11.54 4.52
C CYS A 235 2.73 10.39 4.96
N CYS A 236 1.86 9.96 4.06
CA CYS A 236 0.83 8.98 4.37
C CYS A 236 0.63 8.06 3.16
N HIS A 237 0.42 6.78 3.45
CA HIS A 237 0.16 5.73 2.47
C HIS A 237 -0.97 4.85 2.97
N PHE A 238 -1.95 4.60 2.13
CA PHE A 238 -2.98 3.58 2.30
C PHE A 238 -3.07 2.76 1.04
N GLU A 239 -3.39 1.47 1.17
CA GLU A 239 -3.42 0.58 0.04
C GLU A 239 -4.48 -0.51 0.17
N HIS A 240 -5.07 -0.86 -0.98
CA HIS A 240 -5.86 -2.07 -1.15
C HIS A 240 -5.56 -2.76 -2.47
N THR A 241 -5.50 -4.10 -2.45
CA THR A 241 -5.59 -4.93 -3.65
C THR A 241 -7.05 -5.08 -4.06
N ILE A 242 -7.35 -4.76 -5.33
CA ILE A 242 -8.70 -4.83 -5.90
C ILE A 242 -8.74 -5.71 -7.16
N ALA A 243 -9.87 -6.36 -7.41
CA ALA A 243 -10.14 -7.09 -8.64
C ALA A 243 -11.23 -6.38 -9.45
N ILE A 244 -10.99 -6.16 -10.75
CA ILE A 244 -12.03 -5.65 -11.67
C ILE A 244 -13.03 -6.77 -11.95
N ARG A 245 -14.30 -6.52 -11.67
CA ARG A 245 -15.39 -7.50 -11.80
C ARG A 245 -16.31 -7.19 -13.00
N PRO A 246 -16.95 -8.20 -13.60
CA PRO A 246 -17.95 -7.95 -14.64
C PRO A 246 -19.11 -7.13 -14.11
N GLY A 247 -19.51 -6.11 -14.86
CA GLY A 247 -20.81 -5.41 -14.69
C GLY A 247 -20.96 -4.53 -13.44
N GLY A 248 -19.86 -4.22 -12.71
CA GLY A 248 -20.00 -3.49 -11.47
C GLY A 248 -18.77 -2.81 -10.93
N GLU A 249 -18.79 -2.58 -9.65
CA GLU A 249 -17.68 -2.03 -8.88
C GLU A 249 -16.56 -3.06 -8.73
N ALA A 250 -15.32 -2.57 -8.53
CA ALA A 250 -14.21 -3.45 -8.21
C ALA A 250 -14.44 -4.13 -6.84
N GLU A 251 -14.01 -5.36 -6.75
CA GLU A 251 -14.00 -6.11 -5.49
C GLU A 251 -12.70 -5.81 -4.74
N VAL A 252 -12.80 -5.36 -3.49
CA VAL A 252 -11.64 -5.19 -2.61
C VAL A 252 -11.29 -6.55 -2.00
N LEU A 253 -10.09 -7.06 -2.29
CA LEU A 253 -9.64 -8.38 -1.84
C LEU A 253 -9.00 -8.35 -0.44
N THR A 254 -8.61 -7.18 0.04
CA THR A 254 -7.89 -6.94 1.30
C THR A 254 -8.78 -6.29 2.37
N LEU A 255 -10.00 -6.82 2.51
CA LEU A 255 -10.88 -6.53 3.65
C LEU A 255 -10.91 -7.74 4.60
N PRO A 256 -11.05 -7.51 5.95
CA PRO A 256 -11.13 -8.58 6.96
C PRO A 256 -12.28 -9.55 6.76
#